data_2846fa7d452d2d9a718ccb2a1374fc72
#
_entry.id   2846fa7d452d2d9a718ccb2a1374fc72
#
_cell.length_a   1.000
_cell.length_b   1.000
_cell.length_c   1.000
_cell.angle_alpha   90.00
_cell.angle_beta   90.00
_cell.angle_gamma   90.00
#
_symmetry.space_group_name_H-M   'P 1'
#
loop_
_entity.id
_entity.type
_entity.pdbx_description
1 polymer ?
#
loop_
_entity_poly.entity_id
_entity_poly.type
_entity_poly.pdbx_seq_one_letter_code
_entity_poly.pdbx_strand_id
1 'polypeptide(L)'
;METYEAVLEALGDRTRRQIVHRLRAGPSSVGELAAALPVSRPAVSQHLTVLRRSGLVSYEELGTRNVYRLDPAGLSELRTWLDGFWEAALDRYAERVREDSTEDSADDGTQPRHE
;
A
#
# COMPACT_ATOMS: atom_id res chain seq x y z
N MET A 1 -6.95 -13.78 -9.41
CA MET A 1 -7.84 -12.83 -8.77
C MET A 1 -7.12 -12.02 -7.72
N GLU A 2 -7.30 -10.73 -7.73
CA GLU A 2 -6.63 -9.89 -6.78
C GLU A 2 -7.31 -9.95 -5.44
N THR A 3 -6.55 -10.07 -4.39
CA THR A 3 -7.06 -9.99 -3.04
C THR A 3 -6.07 -9.15 -2.26
N TYR A 4 -6.54 -8.60 -1.15
CA TYR A 4 -5.61 -7.80 -0.34
C TYR A 4 -4.48 -8.67 0.19
N GLU A 5 -4.72 -9.96 0.41
CA GLU A 5 -3.67 -10.85 0.90
C GLU A 5 -2.58 -11.03 -0.14
N ALA A 6 -2.95 -11.23 -1.40
CA ALA A 6 -1.98 -11.34 -2.47
C ALA A 6 -1.18 -10.04 -2.63
N VAL A 7 -1.86 -8.90 -2.47
CA VAL A 7 -1.21 -7.61 -2.57
C VAL A 7 -0.20 -7.44 -1.44
N LEU A 8 -0.58 -7.76 -0.21
CA LEU A 8 0.32 -7.65 0.92
C LEU A 8 1.52 -8.56 0.77
N GLU A 9 1.29 -9.78 0.27
CA GLU A 9 2.37 -10.71 0.06
C GLU A 9 3.33 -10.20 -0.99
N ALA A 10 2.81 -9.66 -2.07
CA ALA A 10 3.66 -9.10 -3.11
C ALA A 10 4.49 -7.93 -2.58
N LEU A 11 3.93 -7.13 -1.68
CA LEU A 11 4.64 -6.00 -1.10
C LEU A 11 5.56 -6.41 0.05
N GLY A 12 5.63 -7.69 0.38
CA GLY A 12 6.51 -8.17 1.41
C GLY A 12 7.97 -8.20 1.03
N ASP A 13 8.29 -8.00 -0.23
CA ASP A 13 9.66 -8.02 -0.72
C ASP A 13 10.16 -6.60 -0.97
N ARG A 14 11.38 -6.32 -0.52
CA ARG A 14 11.92 -4.97 -0.64
C ARG A 14 12.05 -4.51 -2.08
N THR A 15 12.55 -5.38 -2.94
CA THR A 15 12.73 -5.02 -4.35
C THR A 15 11.40 -4.75 -5.03
N ARG A 16 10.40 -5.54 -4.71
CA ARG A 16 9.07 -5.31 -5.28
C ARG A 16 8.50 -3.97 -4.81
N ARG A 17 8.73 -3.61 -3.55
CA ARG A 17 8.29 -2.28 -3.09
C ARG A 17 9.02 -1.17 -3.82
N GLN A 18 10.30 -1.37 -4.13
CA GLN A 18 11.05 -0.39 -4.90
C GLN A 18 10.51 -0.24 -6.31
N ILE A 19 10.12 -1.35 -6.92
CA ILE A 19 9.51 -1.30 -8.25
C ILE A 19 8.20 -0.52 -8.20
N VAL A 20 7.34 -0.83 -7.23
CA VAL A 20 6.07 -0.13 -7.09
C VAL A 20 6.31 1.36 -6.89
N HIS A 21 7.29 1.69 -6.07
CA HIS A 21 7.60 3.09 -5.81
C HIS A 21 8.03 3.81 -7.09
N ARG A 22 8.81 3.15 -7.93
CA ARG A 22 9.21 3.75 -9.20
C ARG A 22 8.04 3.90 -10.15
N LEU A 23 7.14 2.94 -10.16
CA LEU A 23 5.97 3.01 -11.03
C LEU A 23 4.99 4.09 -10.60
N ARG A 24 5.10 4.54 -9.36
CA ARG A 24 4.31 5.69 -8.92
C ARG A 24 4.62 6.93 -9.75
N ALA A 25 5.86 7.06 -10.17
CA ALA A 25 6.26 8.23 -10.96
C ALA A 25 5.77 8.13 -12.40
N GLY A 26 5.47 6.94 -12.87
CA GLY A 26 4.98 6.75 -14.23
C GLY A 26 5.31 5.36 -14.73
N PRO A 27 4.74 4.97 -15.87
CA PRO A 27 5.00 3.65 -16.45
C PRO A 27 6.48 3.47 -16.80
N SER A 28 6.94 2.24 -16.75
CA SER A 28 8.33 1.91 -17.07
C SER A 28 8.42 0.54 -17.71
N SER A 29 9.42 0.38 -18.56
CA SER A 29 9.72 -0.93 -19.14
C SER A 29 10.63 -1.71 -18.20
N VAL A 30 10.77 -3.01 -18.47
CA VAL A 30 11.68 -3.84 -17.68
C VAL A 30 13.09 -3.28 -17.72
N GLY A 31 13.52 -2.87 -18.92
CA GLY A 31 14.89 -2.32 -19.06
C GLY A 31 15.10 -1.07 -18.25
N GLU A 32 14.09 -0.18 -18.22
CA GLU A 32 14.19 1.05 -17.44
C GLU A 32 14.24 0.74 -15.96
N LEU A 33 13.45 -0.21 -15.50
CA LEU A 33 13.47 -0.58 -14.10
C LEU A 33 14.78 -1.23 -13.71
N ALA A 34 15.31 -2.10 -14.57
CA ALA A 34 16.58 -2.75 -14.28
C ALA A 34 17.73 -1.75 -14.26
N ALA A 35 17.65 -0.72 -15.09
CA ALA A 35 18.68 0.30 -15.09
C ALA A 35 18.64 1.14 -13.82
N ALA A 36 17.48 1.28 -13.21
CA ALA A 36 17.29 2.12 -12.04
C ALA A 36 17.49 1.40 -10.72
N LEU A 37 17.49 0.09 -10.74
CA LEU A 37 17.53 -0.71 -9.51
C LEU A 37 18.75 -1.63 -9.52
N PRO A 38 19.28 -1.99 -8.35
CA PRO A 38 20.47 -2.85 -8.29
C PRO A 38 20.10 -4.33 -8.42
N VAL A 39 19.37 -4.68 -9.47
CA VAL A 39 18.96 -6.04 -9.73
C VAL A 39 19.00 -6.29 -11.23
N SER A 40 19.10 -7.55 -11.62
CA SER A 40 19.20 -7.91 -13.02
C SER A 40 17.84 -7.84 -13.70
N ARG A 41 17.84 -7.78 -15.04
CA ARG A 41 16.60 -7.79 -15.79
C ARG A 41 15.76 -9.03 -15.53
N PRO A 42 16.36 -10.24 -15.50
CA PRO A 42 15.54 -11.42 -15.16
C PRO A 42 14.89 -11.32 -13.78
N ALA A 43 15.60 -10.75 -12.81
CA ALA A 43 15.03 -10.58 -11.48
C ALA A 43 13.87 -9.59 -11.52
N VAL A 44 14.03 -8.48 -12.23
CA VAL A 44 12.95 -7.51 -12.39
C VAL A 44 11.73 -8.18 -13.02
N SER A 45 11.96 -8.97 -14.07
CA SER A 45 10.85 -9.66 -14.73
C SER A 45 10.11 -10.60 -13.78
N GLN A 46 10.84 -11.32 -12.93
CA GLN A 46 10.22 -12.21 -11.96
C GLN A 46 9.41 -11.44 -10.95
N HIS A 47 9.96 -10.34 -10.44
CA HIS A 47 9.23 -9.51 -9.50
C HIS A 47 7.99 -8.91 -10.12
N LEU A 48 8.08 -8.49 -11.37
CA LEU A 48 6.91 -7.94 -12.07
C LEU A 48 5.83 -9.00 -12.27
N THR A 49 6.23 -10.25 -12.48
CA THR A 49 5.24 -11.31 -12.61
C THR A 49 4.46 -11.48 -11.30
N VAL A 50 5.15 -11.45 -10.16
CA VAL A 50 4.47 -11.54 -8.87
C VAL A 50 3.54 -10.36 -8.67
N LEU A 51 4.02 -9.15 -8.96
CA LEU A 51 3.22 -7.95 -8.81
C LEU A 51 2.00 -7.96 -9.73
N ARG A 52 2.16 -8.46 -10.94
CA ARG A 52 1.04 -8.54 -11.88
C ARG A 52 0.00 -9.55 -11.41
N ARG A 53 0.43 -10.68 -10.90
CA ARG A 53 -0.49 -11.69 -10.40
C ARG A 53 -1.27 -11.22 -9.19
N SER A 54 -0.69 -10.31 -8.42
CA SER A 54 -1.37 -9.75 -7.26
C SER A 54 -2.35 -8.63 -7.64
N GLY A 55 -2.30 -8.17 -8.89
CA GLY A 55 -3.16 -7.09 -9.33
C GLY A 55 -2.59 -5.70 -9.10
N LEU A 56 -1.36 -5.60 -8.58
CA LEU A 56 -0.76 -4.30 -8.31
C LEU A 56 -0.23 -3.62 -9.55
N VAL A 57 0.15 -4.39 -10.56
CA VAL A 57 0.64 -3.81 -11.80
C VAL A 57 0.00 -4.50 -12.99
N SER A 58 -0.07 -3.80 -14.09
CA SER A 58 -0.46 -4.35 -15.37
C SER A 58 0.55 -3.85 -16.39
N TYR A 59 0.45 -4.37 -17.61
CA TYR A 59 1.38 -3.91 -18.64
C TYR A 59 0.69 -3.84 -19.98
N GLU A 60 1.32 -3.10 -20.85
CA GLU A 60 0.84 -2.88 -22.19
C GLU A 60 2.00 -3.11 -23.13
N GLU A 61 1.75 -3.80 -24.23
CA GLU A 61 2.78 -4.01 -25.23
C GLU A 61 2.82 -2.82 -26.17
N LEU A 62 3.96 -2.15 -26.19
CA LEU A 62 4.17 -1.00 -27.07
C LEU A 62 5.38 -1.30 -27.93
N GLY A 63 5.14 -1.67 -29.18
CA GLY A 63 6.21 -2.10 -30.07
C GLY A 63 6.82 -3.39 -29.56
N THR A 64 8.13 -3.39 -29.33
CA THR A 64 8.82 -4.57 -28.84
C THR A 64 9.00 -4.55 -27.33
N ARG A 65 8.39 -3.59 -26.65
CA ARG A 65 8.55 -3.44 -25.21
C ARG A 65 7.25 -3.64 -24.49
N ASN A 66 7.35 -4.15 -23.26
CA ASN A 66 6.24 -4.18 -22.34
C ASN A 66 6.43 -3.05 -21.36
N VAL A 67 5.44 -2.20 -21.23
CA VAL A 67 5.49 -1.05 -20.34
C VAL A 67 4.55 -1.34 -19.18
N TYR A 68 5.09 -1.33 -17.98
CA TYR A 68 4.36 -1.68 -16.78
C TYR A 68 3.90 -0.43 -16.05
N ARG A 69 2.74 -0.53 -15.41
CA ARG A 69 2.17 0.59 -14.66
C ARG A 69 1.42 0.07 -13.46
N LEU A 70 1.19 0.94 -12.48
CA LEU A 70 0.39 0.56 -11.33
C LEU A 70 -1.05 0.35 -11.79
N ASP A 71 -1.68 -0.66 -11.21
CA ASP A 71 -3.05 -1.02 -11.56
C ASP A 71 -3.95 -0.67 -10.38
N PRO A 72 -4.99 0.15 -10.60
CA PRO A 72 -5.88 0.53 -9.51
C PRO A 72 -6.59 -0.64 -8.86
N ALA A 73 -6.74 -1.76 -9.56
CA ALA A 73 -7.48 -2.91 -9.00
C ALA A 73 -6.83 -3.43 -7.74
N GLY A 74 -5.52 -3.69 -7.77
CA GLY A 74 -4.83 -4.19 -6.59
C GLY A 74 -4.73 -3.14 -5.50
N LEU A 75 -4.49 -1.89 -5.90
CA LEU A 75 -4.44 -0.81 -4.93
C LEU A 75 -5.77 -0.61 -4.23
N SER A 76 -6.86 -0.79 -4.95
CA SER A 76 -8.19 -0.65 -4.39
C SER A 76 -8.47 -1.72 -3.35
N GLU A 77 -8.04 -2.95 -3.61
CA GLU A 77 -8.20 -4.03 -2.65
C GLU A 77 -7.46 -3.71 -1.35
N LEU A 78 -6.24 -3.24 -1.48
CA LEU A 78 -5.44 -2.88 -0.33
C LEU A 78 -6.06 -1.74 0.44
N ARG A 79 -6.55 -0.75 -0.28
CA ARG A 79 -7.17 0.42 0.35
C ARG A 79 -8.40 0.03 1.15
N THR A 80 -9.24 -0.84 0.58
CA THR A 80 -10.44 -1.27 1.27
C THR A 80 -10.09 -1.97 2.59
N TRP A 81 -9.08 -2.84 2.54
CA TRP A 81 -8.64 -3.53 3.74
C TRP A 81 -8.11 -2.54 4.79
N LEU A 82 -7.29 -1.59 4.35
CA LEU A 82 -6.73 -0.59 5.24
C LEU A 82 -7.80 0.33 5.82
N ASP A 83 -8.80 0.68 5.01
CA ASP A 83 -9.87 1.55 5.48
C ASP A 83 -10.64 0.90 6.63
N GLY A 84 -10.97 -0.38 6.51
CA GLY A 84 -11.67 -1.06 7.58
C GLY A 84 -10.85 -1.13 8.85
N PHE A 85 -9.57 -1.39 8.69
CA PHE A 85 -8.65 -1.45 9.81
C PHE A 85 -8.53 -0.08 10.48
N TRP A 86 -8.43 0.94 9.66
CA TRP A 86 -8.27 2.32 10.12
C TRP A 86 -9.51 2.80 10.86
N GLU A 87 -10.69 2.49 10.33
CA GLU A 87 -11.95 2.87 10.97
C GLU A 87 -12.07 2.23 12.35
N ALA A 88 -11.72 0.97 12.47
CA ALA A 88 -11.75 0.31 13.76
C ALA A 88 -10.82 0.99 14.76
N ALA A 89 -9.64 1.39 14.30
CA ALA A 89 -8.69 2.07 15.18
C ALA A 89 -9.21 3.43 15.62
N LEU A 90 -9.85 4.16 14.70
CA LEU A 90 -10.41 5.45 15.04
C LEU A 90 -11.58 5.32 16.00
N ASP A 91 -12.40 4.31 15.84
CA ASP A 91 -13.52 4.08 16.75
C ASP A 91 -13.03 3.80 18.16
N ARG A 92 -12.00 2.99 18.30
CA ARG A 92 -11.43 2.73 19.59
C ARG A 92 -10.85 3.98 20.21
N TYR A 93 -10.18 4.79 19.43
CA TYR A 93 -9.62 6.03 19.92
C TYR A 93 -10.72 6.96 20.39
N ALA A 94 -11.80 7.06 19.63
CA ALA A 94 -12.93 7.92 20.01
C ALA A 94 -13.56 7.45 21.32
N GLU A 95 -13.66 6.14 21.52
CA GLU A 95 -14.20 5.61 22.76
C GLU A 95 -13.32 5.95 23.93
N ARG A 96 -12.02 5.85 23.77
CA ARG A 96 -11.10 6.17 24.84
C ARG A 96 -11.19 7.63 25.21
N VAL A 97 -11.31 8.49 24.22
CA VAL A 97 -11.43 9.91 24.47
C VAL A 97 -12.71 10.20 25.25
N ARG A 98 -13.82 9.55 24.88
CA ARG A 98 -15.06 9.75 25.60
C ARG A 98 -14.97 9.26 27.04
N GLU A 99 -14.33 8.11 27.26
CA GLU A 99 -14.14 7.59 28.59
C GLU A 99 -13.31 8.51 29.46
N ASP A 100 -12.23 9.03 28.90
CA ASP A 100 -11.38 9.95 29.63
C ASP A 100 -12.16 11.21 30.02
N SER A 101 -12.95 11.73 29.09
CA SER A 101 -13.75 12.91 29.38
C SER A 101 -14.75 12.64 30.49
N THR A 102 -15.36 11.46 30.46
CA THR A 102 -16.31 11.10 31.48
C THR A 102 -15.62 10.99 32.84
N GLU A 103 -14.44 10.40 32.85
CA GLU A 103 -13.70 10.29 34.10
C GLU A 103 -13.34 11.65 34.64
N ASP A 104 -12.89 12.53 33.77
CA ASP A 104 -12.55 13.88 34.18
C ASP A 104 -13.75 14.58 34.78
N SER A 105 -14.90 14.43 34.16
CA SER A 105 -16.12 15.03 34.69
C SER A 105 -16.46 14.46 36.04
N ALA A 106 -16.35 13.16 36.19
CA ALA A 106 -16.65 12.51 37.45
C ALA A 106 -15.67 12.96 38.51
N ASP A 107 -14.49 13.28 38.08
CA ASP A 107 -13.47 13.64 39.02
C ASP A 107 -13.59 15.08 39.40
N ASP A 108 -14.73 15.65 39.17
CA ASP A 108 -14.99 16.93 39.58
C ASP A 108 -14.50 17.99 38.71
N GLY A 109 -13.78 17.69 37.83
CA GLY A 109 -13.45 18.55 36.87
C GLY A 109 -12.88 19.85 37.21
N THR A 110 -12.31 19.97 38.24
CA THR A 110 -11.75 21.21 38.50
C THR A 110 -10.53 21.36 37.74
N GLN A 111 -9.98 20.38 37.19
CA GLN A 111 -8.82 20.49 36.55
C GLN A 111 -8.96 20.91 35.21
N PRO A 112 -8.58 21.96 34.81
CA PRO A 112 -8.71 22.33 33.42
C PRO A 112 -7.70 21.55 32.69
N ARG A 113 -7.97 21.08 31.69
CA ARG A 113 -7.12 20.40 30.97
C ARG A 113 -6.48 21.12 30.00
N HIS A 114 -5.61 21.03 29.57
CA HIS A 114 -5.06 21.78 28.66
C HIS A 114 -4.56 20.97 27.72
N GLU A 115 -4.64 21.00 27.05
CA GLU A 115 -4.26 20.47 26.10
C GLU A 115 -3.73 20.05 25.93
#